data_edc1b5bca02de20e3a26a702d8cc2dd7
#
_entry.id   edc1b5bca02de20e3a26a702d8cc2dd7
#
_cell.length_a   1.000
_cell.length_b   1.000
_cell.length_c   1.000
_cell.angle_alpha   90.00
_cell.angle_beta   90.00
_cell.angle_gamma   90.00
#
_symmetry.space_group_name_H-M   'P 1'
#
loop_
_entity.id
_entity.type
_entity.pdbx_description
1 polymer ?
#
loop_
_entity_poly.entity_id
_entity_poly.type
_entity_poly.pdbx_seq_one_letter_code
_entity_poly.pdbx_strand_id
1 'polypeptide(L)'
;MKRTISLMLVLAMIAALFAGCGNSAKEEPATTEAPAGAATEDAMKVIYLVNGSLGDKGFFDSAASGINQIGAELGAETKIVEMGRDETSYESNYLDVSDQDYDLIVSGTFSVKELAEDVAVQYPDKNYLVFDVSIDFNKVTTGNMLGLGYYSNQGAFLSGVLAAKMLLESEDAKIDNTNKTLGFIGSMDTSGINDFLVGYLEGVKYVDPEITVLCSYVGSFEDVTKCMEMTTQLYNQGAQIVYAPVSQSILGAATASSNCDKYLIACDQDLYTQLSESDANMARNIVTSSLKNVGESLVTAVKSLKDGSMVMGNNYTLGLDSGAVGLAKNANYEALVSESIRAYVEEVEAKIIAGEIAVSSAFTMSTEEVVALRDSMN
;
A
#
# COMPACT_ATOMS: atom_id res chain seq x y z
N MET A 1 -59.70 0.61 38.15
CA MET A 1 -58.89 -0.61 37.87
C MET A 1 -58.04 -0.40 36.68
N LYS A 2 -56.92 0.26 36.83
CA LYS A 2 -55.78 0.46 35.81
C LYS A 2 -54.72 1.31 36.49
N ARG A 3 -53.95 0.78 37.45
CA ARG A 3 -52.80 1.45 38.09
C ARG A 3 -52.08 0.52 39.07
N THR A 4 -51.76 -0.73 38.69
CA THR A 4 -50.96 -1.64 39.55
C THR A 4 -50.13 -2.68 38.80
N ILE A 5 -49.70 -2.42 37.55
CA ILE A 5 -48.86 -3.35 36.78
C ILE A 5 -47.52 -2.70 36.32
N SER A 6 -47.21 -1.50 36.80
CA SER A 6 -45.99 -0.77 36.36
C SER A 6 -44.88 -0.70 37.42
N LEU A 7 -44.94 -1.48 38.49
CA LEU A 7 -43.96 -1.36 39.61
C LEU A 7 -43.21 -2.66 39.92
N MET A 8 -43.26 -3.68 39.08
CA MET A 8 -42.52 -4.93 39.28
C MET A 8 -41.43 -5.24 38.24
N LEU A 9 -41.07 -4.30 37.38
CA LEU A 9 -40.01 -4.49 36.36
C LEU A 9 -38.78 -3.61 36.56
N VAL A 10 -38.63 -2.92 37.68
CA VAL A 10 -37.52 -2.02 38.02
C VAL A 10 -36.61 -2.55 39.14
N LEU A 11 -36.89 -3.72 39.71
CA LEU A 11 -36.12 -4.24 40.86
C LEU A 11 -35.17 -5.42 40.53
N ALA A 12 -34.86 -5.68 39.27
CA ALA A 12 -33.95 -6.76 38.85
C ALA A 12 -32.64 -6.29 38.22
N MET A 13 -32.28 -5.00 38.31
CA MET A 13 -31.06 -4.45 37.69
C MET A 13 -30.14 -3.68 38.68
N ILE A 14 -30.19 -3.96 39.96
CA ILE A 14 -29.23 -3.36 40.92
C ILE A 14 -28.71 -4.46 41.86
N ALA A 15 -27.93 -5.39 41.35
CA ALA A 15 -27.12 -6.30 42.20
C ALA A 15 -25.92 -6.86 41.44
N ALA A 16 -25.07 -6.01 40.83
CA ALA A 16 -23.75 -6.43 40.29
C ALA A 16 -22.76 -5.25 40.21
N LEU A 17 -22.64 -4.50 41.30
CA LEU A 17 -21.57 -3.54 41.48
C LEU A 17 -21.07 -3.68 42.93
N PHE A 18 -20.04 -4.47 43.13
CA PHE A 18 -18.99 -4.39 44.16
C PHE A 18 -18.32 -5.76 44.31
N ALA A 19 -17.23 -5.97 43.54
CA ALA A 19 -16.07 -6.73 44.03
C ALA A 19 -15.01 -6.74 42.94
N GLY A 20 -13.81 -6.23 43.25
CA GLY A 20 -12.64 -6.53 42.46
C GLY A 20 -11.70 -5.36 42.28
N CYS A 21 -10.95 -5.03 43.33
CA CYS A 21 -9.68 -4.31 43.18
C CYS A 21 -8.60 -5.19 42.53
N GLY A 22 -7.90 -4.63 41.55
CA GLY A 22 -6.46 -4.86 41.36
C GLY A 22 -6.07 -6.10 40.58
N ASN A 23 -5.81 -5.92 39.29
CA ASN A 23 -4.61 -6.48 38.69
C ASN A 23 -4.33 -5.74 37.38
N SER A 24 -3.14 -5.18 37.24
CA SER A 24 -2.66 -4.61 35.99
C SER A 24 -2.41 -5.79 35.03
N ALA A 25 -3.38 -6.10 34.20
CA ALA A 25 -3.19 -7.01 33.08
C ALA A 25 -2.50 -6.23 31.96
N LYS A 26 -1.37 -6.75 31.48
CA LYS A 26 -0.79 -6.37 30.18
C LYS A 26 -1.89 -6.56 29.14
N GLU A 27 -2.10 -5.54 28.30
CA GLU A 27 -2.93 -5.69 27.11
C GLU A 27 -2.26 -6.75 26.20
N GLU A 28 -2.93 -7.88 26.02
CA GLU A 28 -2.61 -8.80 24.93
C GLU A 28 -2.98 -8.15 23.60
N PRO A 29 -2.19 -8.32 22.53
CA PRO A 29 -2.49 -7.78 21.20
C PRO A 29 -3.84 -8.31 20.72
N ALA A 30 -4.66 -7.41 20.15
CA ALA A 30 -5.96 -7.76 19.61
C ALA A 30 -5.82 -8.74 18.43
N THR A 31 -6.30 -9.97 18.60
CA THR A 31 -6.39 -10.96 17.53
C THR A 31 -7.72 -10.83 16.82
N THR A 32 -7.71 -10.51 15.53
CA THR A 32 -8.91 -10.54 14.69
C THR A 32 -9.00 -11.93 14.04
N GLU A 33 -9.88 -12.78 14.54
CA GLU A 33 -10.19 -14.06 13.89
C GLU A 33 -11.13 -13.83 12.71
N ALA A 34 -10.74 -14.29 11.53
CA ALA A 34 -11.61 -14.37 10.36
C ALA A 34 -12.64 -15.50 10.55
N PRO A 35 -13.83 -15.42 9.92
CA PRO A 35 -14.84 -16.49 10.03
C PRO A 35 -14.27 -17.80 9.46
N ALA A 36 -14.11 -18.80 10.34
CA ALA A 36 -13.60 -20.11 9.99
C ALA A 36 -14.53 -20.82 8.99
N GLY A 37 -14.06 -20.95 7.75
CA GLY A 37 -14.50 -22.03 6.87
C GLY A 37 -14.09 -23.36 7.49
N ALA A 38 -14.87 -24.43 7.31
CA ALA A 38 -14.59 -25.73 7.90
C ALA A 38 -13.19 -26.23 7.45
N ALA A 39 -12.20 -26.13 8.33
CA ALA A 39 -10.84 -26.59 8.09
C ALA A 39 -10.84 -28.12 7.95
N THR A 40 -10.14 -28.62 6.95
CA THR A 40 -9.81 -30.04 6.82
C THR A 40 -8.51 -30.32 7.60
N GLU A 41 -8.30 -31.53 8.11
CA GLU A 41 -7.10 -31.91 8.93
C GLU A 41 -5.76 -31.63 8.20
N ASP A 42 -5.77 -31.34 6.90
CA ASP A 42 -4.60 -31.01 6.05
C ASP A 42 -4.62 -29.55 5.53
N ALA A 43 -5.35 -28.63 6.17
CA ALA A 43 -5.41 -27.25 5.72
C ALA A 43 -4.07 -26.54 6.00
N MET A 44 -3.54 -25.85 4.98
CA MET A 44 -2.34 -25.00 5.11
C MET A 44 -2.59 -23.90 6.17
N LYS A 45 -1.65 -23.72 7.09
CA LYS A 45 -1.71 -22.71 8.15
C LYS A 45 -0.84 -21.51 7.79
N VAL A 46 -1.45 -20.35 7.60
CA VAL A 46 -0.79 -19.12 7.19
C VAL A 46 -0.97 -18.05 8.27
N ILE A 47 0.13 -17.45 8.70
CA ILE A 47 0.08 -16.30 9.61
C ILE A 47 0.72 -15.08 8.97
N TYR A 48 0.06 -13.93 9.14
CA TYR A 48 0.60 -12.64 8.72
C TYR A 48 0.99 -11.80 9.94
N LEU A 49 2.26 -11.41 10.01
CA LEU A 49 2.82 -10.51 10.98
C LEU A 49 2.84 -9.08 10.42
N VAL A 50 1.94 -8.24 10.91
CA VAL A 50 1.80 -6.84 10.50
C VAL A 50 2.77 -6.00 11.32
N ASN A 51 3.81 -5.45 10.70
CA ASN A 51 4.75 -4.51 11.34
C ASN A 51 4.19 -3.07 11.37
N GLY A 52 3.02 -2.94 11.95
CA GLY A 52 2.19 -1.75 12.02
C GLY A 52 0.83 -2.07 12.58
N SER A 53 -0.16 -1.31 12.17
CA SER A 53 -1.57 -1.51 12.53
C SER A 53 -2.45 -1.52 11.30
N LEU A 54 -3.53 -2.27 11.35
CA LEU A 54 -4.59 -2.25 10.33
C LEU A 54 -5.41 -0.95 10.41
N GLY A 55 -6.19 -0.68 9.37
CA GLY A 55 -6.98 0.54 9.26
C GLY A 55 -6.26 1.65 8.46
N ASP A 56 -5.16 1.32 7.79
CA ASP A 56 -4.40 2.27 6.96
C ASP A 56 -5.08 2.60 5.63
N LYS A 57 -6.16 1.89 5.28
CA LYS A 57 -6.85 1.98 3.98
C LYS A 57 -5.92 1.82 2.77
N GLY A 58 -4.76 1.19 2.97
CA GLY A 58 -3.69 1.10 2.01
C GLY A 58 -2.97 -0.24 2.07
N PHE A 59 -1.67 -0.17 2.32
CA PHE A 59 -0.72 -1.26 2.18
C PHE A 59 -1.00 -2.47 3.10
N PHE A 60 -1.17 -2.24 4.42
CA PHE A 60 -1.39 -3.32 5.37
C PHE A 60 -2.80 -3.91 5.28
N ASP A 61 -3.81 -3.07 5.04
CA ASP A 61 -5.19 -3.53 4.83
C ASP A 61 -5.31 -4.36 3.55
N SER A 62 -4.58 -4.00 2.48
CA SER A 62 -4.49 -4.80 1.26
C SER A 62 -3.91 -6.18 1.54
N ALA A 63 -2.77 -6.24 2.24
CA ALA A 63 -2.15 -7.51 2.62
C ALA A 63 -3.09 -8.37 3.47
N ALA A 64 -3.71 -7.80 4.49
CA ALA A 64 -4.68 -8.49 5.36
C ALA A 64 -5.88 -9.03 4.58
N SER A 65 -6.40 -8.26 3.62
CA SER A 65 -7.46 -8.71 2.72
C SER A 65 -7.02 -9.93 1.90
N GLY A 66 -5.79 -9.92 1.36
CA GLY A 66 -5.22 -11.06 0.63
C GLY A 66 -5.08 -12.30 1.51
N ILE A 67 -4.64 -12.15 2.76
CA ILE A 67 -4.56 -13.28 3.72
C ILE A 67 -5.94 -13.87 3.99
N ASN A 68 -6.96 -13.02 4.20
CA ASN A 68 -8.34 -13.50 4.37
C ASN A 68 -8.86 -14.22 3.12
N GLN A 69 -8.52 -13.72 1.93
CA GLN A 69 -8.87 -14.32 0.64
C GLN A 69 -8.18 -15.68 0.45
N ILE A 70 -6.91 -15.85 0.87
CA ILE A 70 -6.21 -17.13 0.91
C ILE A 70 -6.99 -18.14 1.75
N GLY A 71 -7.48 -17.73 2.93
CA GLY A 71 -8.37 -18.58 3.74
C GLY A 71 -9.64 -18.98 3.00
N ALA A 72 -10.34 -18.01 2.44
CA ALA A 72 -11.64 -18.21 1.77
C ALA A 72 -11.54 -19.05 0.49
N GLU A 73 -10.52 -18.79 -0.36
CA GLU A 73 -10.41 -19.42 -1.69
C GLU A 73 -9.60 -20.73 -1.67
N LEU A 74 -8.56 -20.81 -0.82
CA LEU A 74 -7.64 -21.94 -0.81
C LEU A 74 -7.88 -22.90 0.35
N GLY A 75 -8.82 -22.58 1.24
CA GLY A 75 -9.16 -23.36 2.42
C GLY A 75 -8.05 -23.38 3.49
N ALA A 76 -7.19 -22.35 3.50
CA ALA A 76 -6.13 -22.23 4.50
C ALA A 76 -6.69 -21.73 5.85
N GLU A 77 -6.10 -22.19 6.95
CA GLU A 77 -6.28 -21.55 8.25
C GLU A 77 -5.44 -20.29 8.31
N THR A 78 -6.04 -19.13 8.43
CA THR A 78 -5.33 -17.85 8.41
C THR A 78 -5.41 -17.12 9.74
N LYS A 79 -4.32 -16.47 10.13
CA LYS A 79 -4.26 -15.60 11.31
C LYS A 79 -3.49 -14.32 10.97
N ILE A 80 -3.91 -13.22 11.57
CA ILE A 80 -3.23 -11.92 11.43
C ILE A 80 -2.88 -11.43 12.83
N VAL A 81 -1.63 -10.98 13.00
CA VAL A 81 -1.11 -10.43 14.25
C VAL A 81 -0.53 -9.06 13.97
N GLU A 82 -1.10 -8.04 14.61
CA GLU A 82 -0.56 -6.68 14.59
C GLU A 82 0.55 -6.55 15.62
N MET A 83 1.79 -6.41 15.17
CA MET A 83 2.96 -6.23 16.06
C MET A 83 3.11 -4.77 16.54
N GLY A 84 2.33 -3.84 15.94
CA GLY A 84 2.46 -2.42 16.20
C GLY A 84 3.71 -1.83 15.55
N ARG A 85 4.13 -0.65 16.03
CA ARG A 85 5.29 0.11 15.50
C ARG A 85 6.53 0.02 16.38
N ASP A 86 6.44 -0.66 17.50
CA ASP A 86 7.61 -0.87 18.38
C ASP A 86 8.46 -2.02 17.85
N GLU A 87 9.47 -1.67 17.06
CA GLU A 87 10.39 -2.64 16.44
C GLU A 87 11.10 -3.53 17.47
N THR A 88 11.19 -3.11 18.73
CA THR A 88 11.80 -3.93 19.79
C THR A 88 10.99 -5.19 20.11
N SER A 89 9.71 -5.22 19.74
CA SER A 89 8.82 -6.38 19.90
C SER A 89 8.87 -7.37 18.73
N TYR A 90 9.43 -6.99 17.57
CA TYR A 90 9.34 -7.78 16.35
C TYR A 90 10.05 -9.13 16.48
N GLU A 91 11.26 -9.15 17.04
CA GLU A 91 12.03 -10.39 17.20
C GLU A 91 11.27 -11.44 18.02
N SER A 92 10.70 -11.03 19.17
CA SER A 92 9.93 -11.96 20.00
C SER A 92 8.69 -12.52 19.28
N ASN A 93 7.99 -11.69 18.50
CA ASN A 93 6.84 -12.16 17.70
C ASN A 93 7.25 -13.16 16.63
N TYR A 94 8.36 -12.90 15.92
CA TYR A 94 8.87 -13.83 14.89
C TYR A 94 9.28 -15.17 15.49
N LEU A 95 10.01 -15.16 16.62
CA LEU A 95 10.45 -16.39 17.30
C LEU A 95 9.23 -17.18 17.82
N ASP A 96 8.30 -16.51 18.49
CA ASP A 96 7.08 -17.14 19.03
C ASP A 96 6.25 -17.81 17.93
N VAL A 97 6.13 -17.18 16.76
CA VAL A 97 5.37 -17.72 15.63
C VAL A 97 6.14 -18.88 14.96
N SER A 98 7.47 -18.78 14.88
CA SER A 98 8.32 -19.80 14.28
C SER A 98 8.35 -21.09 15.12
N ASP A 99 8.12 -21.01 16.43
CA ASP A 99 7.94 -22.15 17.32
C ASP A 99 6.55 -22.82 17.20
N GLN A 100 5.57 -22.16 16.53
CA GLN A 100 4.22 -22.67 16.37
C GLN A 100 4.08 -23.48 15.07
N ASP A 101 2.92 -24.14 14.92
CA ASP A 101 2.61 -25.01 13.78
C ASP A 101 1.99 -24.18 12.62
N TYR A 102 2.81 -23.30 12.01
CA TYR A 102 2.46 -22.59 10.77
C TYR A 102 3.30 -23.11 9.59
N ASP A 103 2.66 -23.30 8.44
CA ASP A 103 3.30 -23.71 7.20
C ASP A 103 3.94 -22.53 6.46
N LEU A 104 3.33 -21.34 6.60
CA LEU A 104 3.80 -20.10 5.95
C LEU A 104 3.64 -18.90 6.89
N ILE A 105 4.75 -18.22 7.14
CA ILE A 105 4.81 -16.96 7.89
C ILE A 105 4.99 -15.84 6.87
N VAL A 106 3.99 -14.94 6.81
CA VAL A 106 3.96 -13.80 5.89
C VAL A 106 4.28 -12.53 6.66
N SER A 107 5.11 -11.68 6.09
CA SER A 107 5.39 -10.34 6.59
C SER A 107 5.80 -9.43 5.44
N GLY A 108 6.03 -8.14 5.69
CA GLY A 108 6.42 -7.25 4.60
C GLY A 108 7.19 -6.02 5.06
N THR A 109 7.72 -5.32 4.09
CA THR A 109 8.50 -4.10 4.17
C THR A 109 9.97 -4.29 4.60
N PHE A 110 10.76 -3.26 4.28
CA PHE A 110 12.20 -3.23 4.57
C PHE A 110 12.52 -3.28 6.08
N SER A 111 11.61 -2.83 6.95
CA SER A 111 11.86 -2.73 8.40
C SER A 111 11.94 -4.10 9.09
N VAL A 112 11.35 -5.14 8.50
CA VAL A 112 11.40 -6.52 9.04
C VAL A 112 12.31 -7.45 8.24
N LYS A 113 12.84 -6.99 7.09
CA LYS A 113 13.61 -7.84 6.18
C LYS A 113 14.79 -8.54 6.86
N GLU A 114 15.68 -7.78 7.50
CA GLU A 114 16.89 -8.33 8.12
C GLU A 114 16.56 -9.31 9.25
N LEU A 115 15.56 -8.98 10.07
CA LEU A 115 15.08 -9.85 11.13
C LEU A 115 14.47 -11.14 10.57
N ALA A 116 13.61 -11.04 9.54
CA ALA A 116 13.02 -12.22 8.89
C ALA A 116 14.10 -13.14 8.30
N GLU A 117 15.14 -12.57 7.68
CA GLU A 117 16.30 -13.32 7.17
C GLU A 117 17.04 -14.05 8.29
N ASP A 118 17.29 -13.38 9.43
CA ASP A 118 17.99 -13.97 10.58
C ASP A 118 17.18 -15.10 11.23
N VAL A 119 15.86 -14.91 11.36
CA VAL A 119 14.98 -15.95 11.91
C VAL A 119 14.83 -17.12 10.95
N ALA A 120 14.70 -16.89 9.64
CA ALA A 120 14.60 -17.97 8.66
C ALA A 120 15.82 -18.90 8.65
N VAL A 121 17.01 -18.36 8.90
CA VAL A 121 18.22 -19.19 9.05
C VAL A 121 18.18 -20.04 10.32
N GLN A 122 17.56 -19.55 11.40
CA GLN A 122 17.41 -20.27 12.67
C GLN A 122 16.34 -21.37 12.60
N TYR A 123 15.30 -21.16 11.75
CA TYR A 123 14.16 -22.08 11.58
C TYR A 123 14.06 -22.59 10.14
N PRO A 124 15.00 -23.47 9.70
CA PRO A 124 15.08 -23.91 8.30
C PRO A 124 13.88 -24.75 7.85
N ASP A 125 13.11 -25.31 8.78
CA ASP A 125 11.93 -26.12 8.50
C ASP A 125 10.63 -25.27 8.37
N LYS A 126 10.70 -23.96 8.58
CA LYS A 126 9.59 -23.02 8.41
C LYS A 126 9.72 -22.24 7.12
N ASN A 127 8.60 -21.91 6.47
CA ASN A 127 8.61 -21.10 5.26
C ASN A 127 8.21 -19.65 5.55
N TYR A 128 8.92 -18.70 4.93
CA TYR A 128 8.69 -17.27 5.09
C TYR A 128 8.47 -16.63 3.72
N LEU A 129 7.37 -15.86 3.58
CA LEU A 129 7.13 -14.99 2.45
C LEU A 129 7.23 -13.55 2.94
N VAL A 130 8.20 -12.81 2.42
CA VAL A 130 8.36 -11.39 2.76
C VAL A 130 8.10 -10.55 1.53
N PHE A 131 7.04 -9.73 1.59
CA PHE A 131 6.65 -8.90 0.46
C PHE A 131 7.21 -7.47 0.57
N ASP A 132 7.27 -6.79 -0.57
CA ASP A 132 7.86 -5.45 -0.77
C ASP A 132 9.37 -5.39 -0.46
N VAL A 133 10.06 -6.50 -0.66
CA VAL A 133 11.52 -6.63 -0.49
C VAL A 133 12.14 -7.64 -1.45
N SER A 134 13.47 -7.59 -1.57
CA SER A 134 14.31 -8.68 -2.10
C SER A 134 15.12 -9.28 -0.98
N ILE A 135 15.11 -10.61 -0.86
CA ILE A 135 15.87 -11.38 0.13
C ILE A 135 17.33 -11.49 -0.31
N ASP A 136 18.27 -11.39 0.63
CA ASP A 136 19.68 -11.67 0.38
C ASP A 136 19.98 -13.18 0.50
N PHE A 137 19.93 -13.87 -0.62
CA PHE A 137 20.23 -15.31 -0.68
C PHE A 137 21.72 -15.65 -0.53
N ASN A 138 22.62 -14.67 -0.39
CA ASN A 138 23.96 -14.95 0.11
C ASN A 138 23.96 -15.16 1.64
N LYS A 139 23.00 -14.53 2.34
CA LYS A 139 22.78 -14.69 3.78
C LYS A 139 21.85 -15.88 4.07
N VAL A 140 20.70 -15.95 3.38
CA VAL A 140 19.69 -17.00 3.58
C VAL A 140 19.93 -18.17 2.62
N THR A 141 20.74 -19.11 3.02
CA THR A 141 21.09 -20.30 2.20
C THR A 141 20.19 -21.52 2.47
N THR A 142 19.25 -21.41 3.38
CA THR A 142 18.32 -22.46 3.80
C THR A 142 17.23 -22.78 2.76
N GLY A 143 16.99 -21.88 1.83
CA GLY A 143 16.01 -22.07 0.74
C GLY A 143 14.54 -21.98 1.18
N ASN A 144 14.25 -21.52 2.38
CA ASN A 144 12.93 -21.47 3.01
C ASN A 144 12.30 -20.07 3.02
N MET A 145 12.85 -19.13 2.26
CA MET A 145 12.27 -17.79 2.08
C MET A 145 11.85 -17.52 0.63
N LEU A 146 10.85 -16.69 0.47
CA LEU A 146 10.43 -16.09 -0.79
C LEU A 146 10.34 -14.58 -0.61
N GLY A 147 11.07 -13.84 -1.45
CA GLY A 147 10.93 -12.39 -1.56
C GLY A 147 9.94 -12.03 -2.68
N LEU A 148 8.98 -11.17 -2.38
CA LEU A 148 7.99 -10.71 -3.34
C LEU A 148 8.08 -9.19 -3.48
N GLY A 149 8.76 -8.70 -4.52
CA GLY A 149 8.92 -7.28 -4.84
C GLY A 149 7.89 -6.77 -5.85
N TYR A 150 7.89 -5.47 -6.07
CA TYR A 150 6.99 -4.78 -7.00
C TYR A 150 7.76 -3.80 -7.88
N TYR A 151 7.44 -3.76 -9.18
CA TYR A 151 7.86 -2.68 -10.07
C TYR A 151 6.98 -1.44 -9.88
N SER A 152 7.05 -0.83 -8.67
CA SER A 152 6.27 0.35 -8.31
C SER A 152 6.55 1.53 -9.24
N ASN A 153 7.78 1.62 -9.76
CA ASN A 153 8.20 2.57 -10.78
C ASN A 153 7.34 2.51 -12.06
N GLN A 154 6.86 1.33 -12.48
CA GLN A 154 6.03 1.20 -13.69
C GLN A 154 4.66 1.86 -13.52
N GLY A 155 3.96 1.61 -12.39
CA GLY A 155 2.68 2.27 -12.08
C GLY A 155 2.85 3.78 -11.89
N ALA A 156 3.96 4.19 -11.27
CA ALA A 156 4.32 5.60 -11.11
C ALA A 156 4.64 6.27 -12.45
N PHE A 157 5.29 5.58 -13.39
CA PHE A 157 5.52 6.08 -14.74
C PHE A 157 4.21 6.39 -15.45
N LEU A 158 3.23 5.48 -15.40
CA LEU A 158 1.90 5.72 -15.95
C LEU A 158 1.19 6.90 -15.25
N SER A 159 1.39 7.08 -13.94
CA SER A 159 0.89 8.25 -13.20
C SER A 159 1.51 9.55 -13.69
N GLY A 160 2.81 9.54 -14.01
CA GLY A 160 3.52 10.68 -14.59
C GLY A 160 3.02 11.00 -16.01
N VAL A 161 2.87 9.98 -16.86
CA VAL A 161 2.31 10.13 -18.20
C VAL A 161 0.89 10.71 -18.14
N LEU A 162 0.03 10.16 -17.27
CA LEU A 162 -1.33 10.64 -17.09
C LEU A 162 -1.36 12.10 -16.63
N ALA A 163 -0.59 12.45 -15.59
CA ALA A 163 -0.54 13.81 -15.05
C ALA A 163 -0.07 14.82 -16.10
N ALA A 164 0.98 14.50 -16.86
CA ALA A 164 1.50 15.34 -17.91
C ALA A 164 0.50 15.51 -19.07
N LYS A 165 -0.15 14.45 -19.51
CA LYS A 165 -1.17 14.51 -20.57
C LYS A 165 -2.39 15.32 -20.12
N MET A 166 -2.86 15.13 -18.88
CA MET A 166 -3.95 15.95 -18.35
C MET A 166 -3.56 17.42 -18.25
N LEU A 167 -2.36 17.73 -17.76
CA LEU A 167 -1.84 19.09 -17.68
C LEU A 167 -1.84 19.81 -19.02
N LEU A 168 -1.48 19.12 -20.10
CA LEU A 168 -1.30 19.72 -21.43
C LEU A 168 -2.59 19.72 -22.27
N GLU A 169 -3.46 18.73 -22.10
CA GLU A 169 -4.55 18.45 -23.05
C GLU A 169 -5.94 18.44 -22.42
N SER A 170 -6.07 18.58 -21.09
CA SER A 170 -7.39 18.63 -20.45
C SER A 170 -8.13 19.93 -20.80
N GLU A 171 -9.42 19.81 -21.08
CA GLU A 171 -10.34 20.94 -21.25
C GLU A 171 -11.01 21.37 -19.94
N ASP A 172 -10.65 20.70 -18.82
CA ASP A 172 -11.20 21.02 -17.50
C ASP A 172 -10.68 22.38 -17.01
N ALA A 173 -11.61 23.26 -16.65
CA ALA A 173 -11.29 24.64 -16.20
C ALA A 173 -10.45 24.69 -14.90
N LYS A 174 -10.31 23.59 -14.16
CA LYS A 174 -9.43 23.50 -12.99
C LYS A 174 -7.95 23.42 -13.36
N ILE A 175 -7.63 23.04 -14.60
CA ILE A 175 -6.27 22.92 -15.11
C ILE A 175 -5.93 24.17 -15.94
N ASP A 176 -4.89 24.88 -15.53
CA ASP A 176 -4.29 25.94 -16.32
C ASP A 176 -3.16 25.36 -17.19
N ASN A 177 -3.47 25.04 -18.43
CA ASN A 177 -2.52 24.43 -19.39
C ASN A 177 -1.33 25.35 -19.72
N THR A 178 -1.37 26.65 -19.33
CA THR A 178 -0.22 27.56 -19.49
C THR A 178 0.79 27.45 -18.34
N ASN A 179 0.37 26.88 -17.22
CA ASN A 179 1.19 26.63 -16.04
C ASN A 179 1.65 25.15 -16.04
N LYS A 180 2.83 24.90 -16.57
CA LYS A 180 3.41 23.54 -16.69
C LYS A 180 4.03 23.04 -15.39
N THR A 181 3.25 23.04 -14.28
CA THR A 181 3.75 22.60 -12.96
C THR A 181 2.92 21.46 -12.41
N LEU A 182 3.59 20.38 -12.07
CA LEU A 182 3.07 19.20 -11.36
C LEU A 182 3.70 19.09 -9.97
N GLY A 183 3.19 18.21 -9.12
CA GLY A 183 3.72 17.96 -7.80
C GLY A 183 3.93 16.47 -7.52
N PHE A 184 4.91 16.20 -6.69
CA PHE A 184 5.15 14.90 -6.05
C PHE A 184 5.31 15.11 -4.55
N ILE A 185 4.62 14.30 -3.75
CA ILE A 185 4.83 14.24 -2.31
C ILE A 185 5.03 12.79 -1.88
N GLY A 186 6.21 12.46 -1.38
CA GLY A 186 6.54 11.15 -0.82
C GLY A 186 6.43 11.12 0.70
N SER A 187 6.20 9.95 1.30
CA SER A 187 6.22 9.78 2.76
C SER A 187 7.60 10.01 3.34
N MET A 188 8.61 9.29 2.84
CA MET A 188 9.99 9.29 3.33
C MET A 188 10.97 9.31 2.15
N ASP A 189 12.16 9.90 2.34
CA ASP A 189 13.24 9.82 1.36
C ASP A 189 13.99 8.48 1.52
N THR A 190 13.40 7.43 0.96
CA THR A 190 13.92 6.05 0.97
C THR A 190 13.85 5.46 -0.44
N SER A 191 14.65 4.42 -0.71
CA SER A 191 14.68 3.79 -2.04
C SER A 191 13.28 3.31 -2.50
N GLY A 192 12.44 2.78 -1.59
CA GLY A 192 11.08 2.32 -1.93
C GLY A 192 10.16 3.46 -2.37
N ILE A 193 10.23 4.62 -1.71
CA ILE A 193 9.43 5.81 -2.09
C ILE A 193 10.07 6.50 -3.30
N ASN A 194 11.40 6.50 -3.40
CA ASN A 194 12.10 7.04 -4.55
C ASN A 194 11.88 6.22 -5.83
N ASP A 195 11.50 4.94 -5.72
CA ASP A 195 11.10 4.14 -6.88
C ASP A 195 9.83 4.70 -7.53
N PHE A 196 8.85 5.15 -6.73
CA PHE A 196 7.71 5.91 -7.24
C PHE A 196 8.12 7.28 -7.82
N LEU A 197 9.04 7.99 -7.16
CA LEU A 197 9.53 9.28 -7.67
C LEU A 197 10.18 9.12 -9.03
N VAL A 198 11.12 8.20 -9.18
CA VAL A 198 11.86 7.96 -10.43
C VAL A 198 10.89 7.63 -11.55
N GLY A 199 9.99 6.67 -11.35
CA GLY A 199 8.98 6.33 -12.34
C GLY A 199 8.12 7.54 -12.74
N TYR A 200 7.61 8.29 -11.76
CA TYR A 200 6.78 9.47 -12.01
C TYR A 200 7.51 10.53 -12.85
N LEU A 201 8.73 10.89 -12.46
CA LEU A 201 9.53 11.90 -13.17
C LEU A 201 9.85 11.46 -14.59
N GLU A 202 10.24 10.19 -14.80
CA GLU A 202 10.49 9.65 -16.14
C GLU A 202 9.21 9.64 -16.99
N GLY A 203 8.04 9.32 -16.41
CA GLY A 203 6.76 9.37 -17.08
C GLY A 203 6.36 10.79 -17.50
N VAL A 204 6.56 11.77 -16.63
CA VAL A 204 6.36 13.19 -16.96
C VAL A 204 7.29 13.63 -18.09
N LYS A 205 8.58 13.33 -17.97
CA LYS A 205 9.62 13.68 -18.95
C LYS A 205 9.39 12.99 -20.30
N TYR A 206 8.83 11.79 -20.31
CA TYR A 206 8.47 11.05 -21.52
C TYR A 206 7.43 11.80 -22.37
N VAL A 207 6.50 12.53 -21.70
CA VAL A 207 5.47 13.32 -22.38
C VAL A 207 5.99 14.70 -22.76
N ASP A 208 6.56 15.44 -21.82
CA ASP A 208 7.12 16.78 -22.05
C ASP A 208 8.22 17.09 -21.02
N PRO A 209 9.50 17.18 -21.46
CA PRO A 209 10.62 17.47 -20.57
C PRO A 209 10.66 18.93 -20.04
N GLU A 210 9.75 19.82 -20.51
CA GLU A 210 9.65 21.19 -20.03
C GLU A 210 8.70 21.34 -18.83
N ILE A 211 8.03 20.26 -18.41
CA ILE A 211 7.17 20.27 -17.23
C ILE A 211 8.03 20.29 -15.97
N THR A 212 7.76 21.24 -15.09
CA THR A 212 8.36 21.32 -13.75
C THR A 212 7.62 20.39 -12.80
N VAL A 213 8.35 19.65 -11.98
CA VAL A 213 7.78 18.80 -10.89
C VAL A 213 8.32 19.25 -9.54
N LEU A 214 7.48 19.86 -8.73
CA LEU A 214 7.79 20.24 -7.36
C LEU A 214 7.78 18.98 -6.47
N CYS A 215 8.91 18.65 -5.84
CA CYS A 215 9.05 17.44 -5.02
C CYS A 215 9.17 17.76 -3.54
N SER A 216 8.47 17.01 -2.68
CA SER A 216 8.53 17.13 -1.21
C SER A 216 8.42 15.77 -0.55
N TYR A 217 8.89 15.67 0.71
CA TYR A 217 8.73 14.49 1.55
C TYR A 217 8.16 14.87 2.90
N VAL A 218 7.13 14.15 3.34
CA VAL A 218 6.47 14.35 4.66
C VAL A 218 7.44 14.09 5.80
N GLY A 219 8.33 13.11 5.66
CA GLY A 219 9.22 12.62 6.71
C GLY A 219 8.49 11.70 7.70
N SER A 220 7.30 11.20 7.32
CA SER A 220 6.49 10.26 8.08
C SER A 220 5.55 9.50 7.15
N PHE A 221 5.22 8.25 7.50
CA PHE A 221 4.19 7.47 6.84
C PHE A 221 2.77 7.77 7.36
N GLU A 222 2.65 8.46 8.51
CA GLU A 222 1.41 8.56 9.30
C GLU A 222 0.97 9.99 9.61
N ASP A 223 1.82 11.00 9.40
CA ASP A 223 1.51 12.38 9.74
C ASP A 223 0.57 13.02 8.72
N VAL A 224 -0.74 12.76 8.89
CA VAL A 224 -1.82 13.28 8.04
C VAL A 224 -1.82 14.81 8.00
N THR A 225 -1.58 15.47 9.15
CA THR A 225 -1.61 16.93 9.25
C THR A 225 -0.47 17.55 8.45
N LYS A 226 0.75 17.06 8.64
CA LYS A 226 1.92 17.55 7.92
C LYS A 226 1.81 17.27 6.41
N CYS A 227 1.29 16.10 6.02
CA CYS A 227 1.03 15.78 4.63
C CYS A 227 0.04 16.76 4.00
N MET A 228 -1.06 17.09 4.68
CA MET A 228 -2.03 18.08 4.23
C MET A 228 -1.40 19.46 4.03
N GLU A 229 -0.60 19.93 5.00
CA GLU A 229 0.06 21.23 4.93
C GLU A 229 1.05 21.30 3.76
N MET A 230 1.88 20.27 3.59
CA MET A 230 2.89 20.21 2.54
C MET A 230 2.25 20.06 1.14
N THR A 231 1.20 19.26 1.01
CA THR A 231 0.44 19.13 -0.25
C THR A 231 -0.24 20.44 -0.61
N THR A 232 -0.82 21.14 0.38
CA THR A 232 -1.39 22.49 0.19
C THR A 232 -0.31 23.47 -0.30
N GLN A 233 0.92 23.37 0.23
CA GLN A 233 2.03 24.20 -0.21
C GLN A 233 2.40 23.94 -1.68
N LEU A 234 2.43 22.68 -2.13
CA LEU A 234 2.68 22.34 -3.54
C LEU A 234 1.63 22.97 -4.45
N TYR A 235 0.35 22.88 -4.10
CA TYR A 235 -0.73 23.54 -4.88
C TYR A 235 -0.57 25.07 -4.90
N ASN A 236 -0.22 25.69 -3.78
CA ASN A 236 0.02 27.15 -3.70
C ASN A 236 1.25 27.59 -4.50
N GLN A 237 2.22 26.69 -4.74
CA GLN A 237 3.38 26.94 -5.59
C GLN A 237 3.09 26.69 -7.07
N GLY A 238 1.86 26.29 -7.41
CA GLY A 238 1.40 26.18 -8.79
C GLY A 238 1.15 24.76 -9.28
N ALA A 239 1.43 23.71 -8.49
CA ALA A 239 1.13 22.33 -8.91
C ALA A 239 -0.36 22.19 -9.26
N GLN A 240 -0.67 21.68 -10.46
CA GLN A 240 -2.04 21.47 -10.92
C GLN A 240 -2.58 20.10 -10.50
N ILE A 241 -1.69 19.11 -10.49
CA ILE A 241 -1.94 17.73 -10.09
C ILE A 241 -0.79 17.32 -9.18
N VAL A 242 -1.07 16.67 -8.05
CA VAL A 242 -0.06 16.11 -7.15
C VAL A 242 -0.17 14.58 -7.13
N TYR A 243 0.96 13.89 -7.29
CA TYR A 243 1.07 12.46 -7.04
C TYR A 243 1.60 12.20 -5.63
N ALA A 244 0.93 11.33 -4.87
CA ALA A 244 1.14 11.21 -3.43
C ALA A 244 1.33 9.76 -2.93
N PRO A 245 2.52 9.15 -3.07
CA PRO A 245 2.88 7.89 -2.40
C PRO A 245 3.27 8.15 -0.93
N VAL A 246 2.26 8.33 -0.08
CA VAL A 246 2.41 8.78 1.32
C VAL A 246 1.84 7.82 2.37
N SER A 247 1.44 6.60 1.96
CA SER A 247 0.87 5.58 2.87
C SER A 247 -0.31 6.12 3.68
N GLN A 248 -0.39 5.92 4.99
CA GLN A 248 -1.50 6.36 5.86
C GLN A 248 -1.74 7.88 5.82
N SER A 249 -0.71 8.67 5.49
CA SER A 249 -0.86 10.14 5.35
C SER A 249 -1.71 10.56 4.14
N ILE A 250 -2.17 9.64 3.29
CA ILE A 250 -2.89 9.94 2.04
C ILE A 250 -4.17 10.75 2.26
N LEU A 251 -4.86 10.58 3.39
CA LEU A 251 -6.03 11.38 3.72
C LEU A 251 -5.70 12.87 3.89
N GLY A 252 -4.47 13.20 4.28
CA GLY A 252 -3.96 14.58 4.31
C GLY A 252 -3.85 15.17 2.92
N ALA A 253 -3.24 14.43 1.97
CA ALA A 253 -3.14 14.85 0.58
C ALA A 253 -4.53 15.00 -0.08
N ALA A 254 -5.46 14.06 0.18
CA ALA A 254 -6.82 14.12 -0.32
C ALA A 254 -7.59 15.33 0.25
N THR A 255 -7.41 15.65 1.53
CA THR A 255 -8.00 16.84 2.16
C THR A 255 -7.45 18.11 1.52
N ALA A 256 -6.14 18.22 1.29
CA ALA A 256 -5.51 19.35 0.62
C ALA A 256 -6.04 19.51 -0.80
N SER A 257 -6.14 18.42 -1.56
CA SER A 257 -6.72 18.40 -2.92
C SER A 257 -8.15 18.93 -2.94
N SER A 258 -8.99 18.47 -2.01
CA SER A 258 -10.38 18.95 -1.87
C SER A 258 -10.46 20.44 -1.52
N ASN A 259 -9.63 20.90 -0.56
CA ASN A 259 -9.61 22.28 -0.09
C ASN A 259 -9.10 23.27 -1.14
N CYS A 260 -8.09 22.88 -1.92
CA CYS A 260 -7.50 23.70 -2.98
C CYS A 260 -8.24 23.55 -4.32
N ASP A 261 -9.22 22.65 -4.41
CA ASP A 261 -9.92 22.29 -5.64
C ASP A 261 -8.96 21.93 -6.79
N LYS A 262 -7.93 21.14 -6.48
CA LYS A 262 -6.88 20.67 -7.39
C LYS A 262 -6.87 19.14 -7.44
N TYR A 263 -6.26 18.56 -8.46
CA TYR A 263 -6.27 17.12 -8.69
C TYR A 263 -5.20 16.38 -7.90
N LEU A 264 -5.54 15.13 -7.50
CA LEU A 264 -4.67 14.19 -6.81
C LEU A 264 -4.61 12.86 -7.56
N ILE A 265 -3.41 12.31 -7.69
CA ILE A 265 -3.19 10.90 -7.98
C ILE A 265 -2.76 10.25 -6.66
N ALA A 266 -3.55 9.31 -6.16
CA ALA A 266 -3.26 8.60 -4.93
C ALA A 266 -2.35 7.38 -5.18
N CYS A 267 -2.08 6.58 -4.14
CA CYS A 267 -1.19 5.43 -4.23
C CYS A 267 -1.74 4.21 -3.48
N ASP A 268 -1.20 3.05 -3.77
CA ASP A 268 -1.42 1.72 -3.20
C ASP A 268 -2.80 1.13 -3.50
N GLN A 269 -3.88 1.78 -3.11
CA GLN A 269 -5.26 1.31 -3.23
C GLN A 269 -6.13 2.30 -4.02
N ASP A 270 -7.24 1.86 -4.57
CA ASP A 270 -8.23 2.75 -5.19
C ASP A 270 -8.92 3.62 -4.15
N LEU A 271 -8.28 4.75 -3.82
CA LEU A 271 -8.74 5.68 -2.81
C LEU A 271 -10.08 6.34 -3.19
N TYR A 272 -10.32 6.57 -4.49
CA TYR A 272 -11.62 7.11 -4.93
C TYR A 272 -12.76 6.17 -4.53
N THR A 273 -12.65 4.88 -4.87
CA THR A 273 -13.67 3.89 -4.55
C THR A 273 -13.89 3.77 -3.03
N GLN A 274 -12.81 3.82 -2.24
CA GLN A 274 -12.91 3.76 -0.78
C GLN A 274 -13.62 4.98 -0.15
N LEU A 275 -13.50 6.17 -0.75
CA LEU A 275 -14.03 7.41 -0.19
C LEU A 275 -15.34 7.86 -0.84
N SER A 276 -15.67 7.40 -2.04
CA SER A 276 -16.79 7.91 -2.85
C SER A 276 -18.15 7.87 -2.14
N GLU A 277 -18.40 6.85 -1.31
CA GLU A 277 -19.63 6.71 -0.54
C GLU A 277 -19.59 7.45 0.81
N SER A 278 -18.41 7.53 1.45
CA SER A 278 -18.25 8.08 2.80
C SER A 278 -17.92 9.58 2.81
N ASP A 279 -17.15 10.06 1.85
CA ASP A 279 -16.74 11.45 1.67
C ASP A 279 -16.56 11.81 0.20
N ALA A 280 -17.68 12.02 -0.50
CA ALA A 280 -17.69 12.38 -1.92
C ALA A 280 -16.95 13.70 -2.22
N ASN A 281 -16.88 14.62 -1.25
CA ASN A 281 -16.14 15.87 -1.44
C ASN A 281 -14.63 15.64 -1.49
N MET A 282 -14.12 14.77 -0.64
CA MET A 282 -12.71 14.39 -0.64
C MET A 282 -12.39 13.56 -1.88
N ALA A 283 -13.27 12.63 -2.28
CA ALA A 283 -13.06 11.74 -3.41
C ALA A 283 -13.06 12.46 -4.78
N ARG A 284 -13.85 13.53 -4.96
CA ARG A 284 -14.15 14.14 -6.28
C ARG A 284 -12.92 14.55 -7.10
N ASN A 285 -11.82 14.91 -6.44
CA ASN A 285 -10.61 15.39 -7.08
C ASN A 285 -9.53 14.31 -7.22
N ILE A 286 -9.80 13.08 -6.75
CA ILE A 286 -8.88 11.94 -6.90
C ILE A 286 -9.08 11.37 -8.31
N VAL A 287 -8.13 11.66 -9.22
CA VAL A 287 -8.22 11.23 -10.62
C VAL A 287 -8.12 9.71 -10.73
N THR A 288 -7.13 9.14 -10.06
CA THR A 288 -6.83 7.71 -10.01
C THR A 288 -5.91 7.43 -8.82
N SER A 289 -5.56 6.17 -8.65
CA SER A 289 -4.48 5.72 -7.77
C SER A 289 -3.47 4.89 -8.56
N SER A 290 -2.17 5.11 -8.31
CA SER A 290 -1.14 4.16 -8.69
C SER A 290 -1.25 2.95 -7.77
N LEU A 291 -1.74 1.85 -8.29
CA LEU A 291 -2.03 0.65 -7.52
C LEU A 291 -0.75 -0.14 -7.18
N LYS A 292 -0.70 -0.68 -5.97
CA LYS A 292 0.17 -1.77 -5.56
C LYS A 292 -0.73 -2.84 -4.91
N ASN A 293 -1.12 -3.83 -5.70
CA ASN A 293 -2.11 -4.85 -5.35
C ASN A 293 -1.48 -5.95 -4.47
N VAL A 294 -1.04 -5.59 -3.26
CA VAL A 294 -0.35 -6.50 -2.33
C VAL A 294 -1.20 -7.73 -2.02
N GLY A 295 -2.48 -7.54 -1.70
CA GLY A 295 -3.38 -8.65 -1.36
C GLY A 295 -3.51 -9.67 -2.49
N GLU A 296 -3.82 -9.23 -3.70
CA GLU A 296 -3.93 -10.09 -4.89
C GLU A 296 -2.60 -10.78 -5.21
N SER A 297 -1.48 -10.08 -4.99
CA SER A 297 -0.14 -10.62 -5.18
C SER A 297 0.17 -11.74 -4.19
N LEU A 298 -0.24 -11.60 -2.92
CA LEU A 298 -0.10 -12.66 -1.91
C LEU A 298 -0.95 -13.89 -2.25
N VAL A 299 -2.20 -13.69 -2.67
CA VAL A 299 -3.07 -14.78 -3.15
C VAL A 299 -2.43 -15.50 -4.32
N THR A 300 -1.91 -14.75 -5.30
CA THR A 300 -1.22 -15.28 -6.47
C THR A 300 0.05 -16.05 -6.08
N ALA A 301 0.87 -15.50 -5.17
CA ALA A 301 2.08 -16.14 -4.71
C ALA A 301 1.79 -17.47 -4.00
N VAL A 302 0.78 -17.52 -3.11
CA VAL A 302 0.40 -18.77 -2.42
C VAL A 302 -0.18 -19.80 -3.40
N LYS A 303 -1.00 -19.40 -4.39
CA LYS A 303 -1.44 -20.29 -5.48
C LYS A 303 -0.26 -20.84 -6.26
N SER A 304 0.69 -19.98 -6.61
CA SER A 304 1.89 -20.33 -7.38
C SER A 304 2.88 -21.23 -6.60
N LEU A 305 2.95 -21.08 -5.28
CA LEU A 305 3.67 -22.01 -4.43
C LEU A 305 3.01 -23.41 -4.40
N LYS A 306 1.67 -23.45 -4.38
CA LYS A 306 0.91 -24.73 -4.39
C LYS A 306 1.00 -25.46 -5.72
N ASP A 307 1.04 -24.77 -6.85
CA ASP A 307 1.15 -25.37 -8.19
C ASP A 307 2.59 -25.51 -8.69
N GLY A 308 3.56 -24.96 -7.95
CA GLY A 308 4.99 -25.07 -8.26
C GLY A 308 5.50 -24.07 -9.30
N SER A 309 4.69 -23.10 -9.73
CA SER A 309 5.12 -22.02 -10.64
C SER A 309 6.00 -20.95 -9.94
N MET A 310 5.86 -20.81 -8.62
CA MET A 310 6.83 -20.17 -7.74
C MET A 310 7.43 -21.21 -6.80
N VAL A 311 8.68 -21.02 -6.42
CA VAL A 311 9.38 -21.89 -5.47
C VAL A 311 10.12 -21.06 -4.42
N MET A 312 10.21 -21.57 -3.21
CA MET A 312 11.00 -20.97 -2.14
C MET A 312 12.47 -20.85 -2.56
N GLY A 313 13.25 -20.02 -1.89
CA GLY A 313 14.65 -19.73 -2.22
C GLY A 313 14.82 -18.74 -3.39
N ASN A 314 13.79 -17.99 -3.76
CA ASN A 314 13.83 -17.05 -4.87
C ASN A 314 13.18 -15.69 -4.52
N ASN A 315 13.61 -14.67 -5.27
CA ASN A 315 12.92 -13.38 -5.34
C ASN A 315 12.08 -13.32 -6.61
N TYR A 316 10.85 -12.83 -6.49
CA TYR A 316 9.96 -12.54 -7.61
C TYR A 316 9.59 -11.06 -7.54
N THR A 317 9.63 -10.38 -8.67
CA THR A 317 9.19 -8.98 -8.75
C THR A 317 8.03 -8.91 -9.73
N LEU A 318 6.89 -8.39 -9.28
CA LEU A 318 5.64 -8.32 -10.02
C LEU A 318 5.43 -6.90 -10.56
N GLY A 319 4.92 -6.81 -11.79
CA GLY A 319 4.76 -5.55 -12.52
C GLY A 319 3.38 -5.38 -13.15
N LEU A 320 3.32 -4.54 -14.17
CA LEU A 320 2.13 -4.31 -14.99
C LEU A 320 1.63 -5.57 -15.69
N ASP A 321 2.54 -6.43 -16.12
CA ASP A 321 2.25 -7.69 -16.80
C ASP A 321 1.44 -8.67 -15.96
N SER A 322 1.63 -8.64 -14.65
CA SER A 322 0.90 -9.45 -13.67
C SER A 322 -0.32 -8.75 -13.07
N GLY A 323 -0.54 -7.48 -13.35
CA GLY A 323 -1.55 -6.66 -12.71
C GLY A 323 -1.25 -6.32 -11.24
N ALA A 324 -0.03 -6.60 -10.76
CA ALA A 324 0.38 -6.29 -9.40
C ALA A 324 0.55 -4.79 -9.15
N VAL A 325 0.85 -4.04 -10.19
CA VAL A 325 0.87 -2.57 -10.20
C VAL A 325 0.07 -2.06 -11.40
N GLY A 326 -0.32 -0.78 -11.38
CA GLY A 326 -1.08 -0.16 -12.47
C GLY A 326 -1.78 1.11 -12.07
N LEU A 327 -2.81 1.50 -12.81
CA LEU A 327 -3.70 2.62 -12.45
C LEU A 327 -5.10 2.11 -12.15
N ALA A 328 -5.75 2.68 -11.13
CA ALA A 328 -7.16 2.44 -10.83
C ALA A 328 -8.05 3.05 -11.91
N LYS A 329 -8.63 2.20 -12.76
CA LYS A 329 -9.55 2.61 -13.85
C LYS A 329 -10.99 2.64 -13.31
N ASN A 330 -11.24 3.53 -12.33
CA ASN A 330 -12.54 3.70 -11.67
C ASN A 330 -13.43 4.74 -12.35
N ALA A 331 -14.65 4.94 -11.83
CA ALA A 331 -15.62 5.86 -12.42
C ALA A 331 -15.12 7.31 -12.49
N ASN A 332 -14.30 7.76 -11.54
CA ASN A 332 -13.76 9.11 -11.54
C ASN A 332 -12.63 9.27 -12.58
N TYR A 333 -11.80 8.24 -12.75
CA TYR A 333 -10.83 8.19 -13.85
C TYR A 333 -11.52 8.33 -15.21
N GLU A 334 -12.62 7.59 -15.42
CA GLU A 334 -13.38 7.68 -16.67
C GLU A 334 -14.06 9.05 -16.87
N ALA A 335 -14.49 9.69 -15.78
CA ALA A 335 -15.18 10.98 -15.83
C ALA A 335 -14.22 12.17 -16.05
N LEU A 336 -13.02 12.13 -15.44
CA LEU A 336 -12.06 13.24 -15.43
C LEU A 336 -11.02 13.15 -16.55
N VAL A 337 -10.74 11.96 -17.04
CA VAL A 337 -9.71 11.72 -18.05
C VAL A 337 -10.37 11.48 -19.41
N SER A 338 -10.06 12.30 -20.40
CA SER A 338 -10.62 12.15 -21.76
C SER A 338 -10.25 10.78 -22.37
N GLU A 339 -11.10 10.29 -23.27
CA GLU A 339 -10.87 9.02 -23.97
C GLU A 339 -9.51 9.00 -24.69
N SER A 340 -9.10 10.11 -25.30
CA SER A 340 -7.82 10.22 -25.99
C SER A 340 -6.62 10.08 -25.03
N ILE A 341 -6.70 10.65 -23.84
CA ILE A 341 -5.66 10.55 -22.82
C ILE A 341 -5.61 9.11 -22.28
N ARG A 342 -6.77 8.50 -21.99
CA ARG A 342 -6.84 7.11 -21.53
C ARG A 342 -6.22 6.15 -22.55
N ALA A 343 -6.57 6.30 -23.82
CA ALA A 343 -6.01 5.48 -24.90
C ALA A 343 -4.47 5.64 -25.02
N TYR A 344 -3.96 6.86 -24.84
CA TYR A 344 -2.52 7.10 -24.82
C TYR A 344 -1.81 6.42 -23.63
N VAL A 345 -2.40 6.51 -22.44
CA VAL A 345 -1.87 5.82 -21.24
C VAL A 345 -1.85 4.31 -21.43
N GLU A 346 -2.90 3.73 -22.02
CA GLU A 346 -2.98 2.29 -22.34
C GLU A 346 -1.95 1.86 -23.41
N GLU A 347 -1.67 2.70 -24.38
CA GLU A 347 -0.60 2.45 -25.35
C GLU A 347 0.78 2.43 -24.66
N VAL A 348 1.03 3.35 -23.74
CA VAL A 348 2.28 3.40 -22.96
C VAL A 348 2.40 2.20 -22.02
N GLU A 349 1.30 1.81 -21.35
CA GLU A 349 1.23 0.61 -20.52
C GLU A 349 1.63 -0.64 -21.32
N ALA A 350 1.05 -0.80 -22.52
CA ALA A 350 1.38 -1.92 -23.41
C ALA A 350 2.87 -1.92 -23.84
N LYS A 351 3.46 -0.75 -24.09
CA LYS A 351 4.88 -0.63 -24.43
C LYS A 351 5.82 -0.99 -23.29
N ILE A 352 5.45 -0.66 -22.04
CA ILE A 352 6.21 -1.07 -20.85
C ILE A 352 6.14 -2.60 -20.71
N ILE A 353 4.94 -3.18 -20.82
CA ILE A 353 4.74 -4.64 -20.74
C ILE A 353 5.50 -5.37 -21.86
N ALA A 354 5.56 -4.80 -23.06
CA ALA A 354 6.33 -5.35 -24.17
C ALA A 354 7.85 -5.16 -24.05
N GLY A 355 8.32 -4.41 -23.04
CA GLY A 355 9.74 -4.08 -22.84
C GLY A 355 10.29 -3.04 -23.86
N GLU A 356 9.42 -2.35 -24.58
CA GLU A 356 9.80 -1.26 -25.50
C GLU A 356 10.17 0.01 -24.73
N ILE A 357 9.57 0.21 -23.56
CA ILE A 357 9.91 1.27 -22.60
C ILE A 357 10.47 0.60 -21.35
N ALA A 358 11.74 0.88 -21.04
CA ALA A 358 12.36 0.49 -19.79
C ALA A 358 12.23 1.64 -18.79
N VAL A 359 11.63 1.38 -17.63
CA VAL A 359 11.48 2.35 -16.54
C VAL A 359 12.60 2.13 -15.54
N SER A 360 13.35 3.17 -15.21
CA SER A 360 14.43 3.09 -14.23
C SER A 360 13.88 2.84 -12.82
N SER A 361 14.68 2.15 -12.00
CA SER A 361 14.32 1.87 -10.60
C SER A 361 15.32 2.48 -9.63
N ALA A 362 14.80 3.16 -8.61
CA ALA A 362 15.63 3.74 -7.55
C ALA A 362 16.41 2.68 -6.76
N PHE A 363 16.01 1.41 -6.80
CA PHE A 363 16.78 0.33 -6.18
C PHE A 363 18.11 0.02 -6.89
N THR A 364 18.26 0.47 -8.15
CA THR A 364 19.49 0.28 -8.95
C THR A 364 20.24 1.58 -9.21
N MET A 365 19.71 2.71 -8.74
CA MET A 365 20.32 4.04 -8.86
C MET A 365 21.06 4.40 -7.57
N SER A 366 22.12 5.20 -7.69
CA SER A 366 22.73 5.87 -6.54
C SER A 366 21.85 7.03 -6.03
N THR A 367 22.06 7.46 -4.80
CA THR A 367 21.35 8.62 -4.25
C THR A 367 21.61 9.89 -5.10
N GLU A 368 22.82 10.06 -5.59
CA GLU A 368 23.21 11.19 -6.45
C GLU A 368 22.45 11.19 -7.78
N GLU A 369 22.23 10.02 -8.38
CA GLU A 369 21.46 9.88 -9.63
C GLU A 369 19.98 10.21 -9.42
N VAL A 370 19.36 9.76 -8.31
CA VAL A 370 17.98 10.10 -7.95
C VAL A 370 17.83 11.60 -7.72
N VAL A 371 18.76 12.21 -6.98
CA VAL A 371 18.80 13.67 -6.74
C VAL A 371 18.95 14.42 -8.06
N ALA A 372 19.87 14.00 -8.94
CA ALA A 372 20.11 14.65 -10.24
C ALA A 372 18.85 14.57 -11.14
N LEU A 373 18.14 13.43 -11.14
CA LEU A 373 16.89 13.30 -11.88
C LEU A 373 15.83 14.27 -11.34
N ARG A 374 15.63 14.30 -10.01
CA ARG A 374 14.71 15.22 -9.36
C ARG A 374 15.01 16.67 -9.66
N ASP A 375 16.27 17.08 -9.54
CA ASP A 375 16.71 18.47 -9.75
C ASP A 375 16.64 18.89 -11.22
N SER A 376 16.66 17.92 -12.17
CA SER A 376 16.47 18.19 -13.59
C SER A 376 15.04 18.58 -13.99
N MET A 377 14.07 18.40 -13.08
CA MET A 377 12.64 18.68 -13.30
C MET A 377 12.15 19.95 -12.56
N ASN A 378 13.06 20.69 -11.89
CA ASN A 378 12.75 21.94 -11.15
C ASN A 378 12.94 23.19 -12.02
#